data_7ac337659e9eea86922847989f5d4bab
#
_entry.id   7ac337659e9eea86922847989f5d4bab
#
_cell.length_a   1.000
_cell.length_b   1.000
_cell.length_c   1.000
_cell.angle_alpha   90.00
_cell.angle_beta   90.00
_cell.angle_gamma   90.00
#
_symmetry.space_group_name_H-M   'P 1'
#
loop_
_entity.id
_entity.type
_entity.pdbx_description
1 polymer ?
#
loop_
_entity_poly.entity_id
_entity_poly.type
_entity_poly.pdbx_seq_one_letter_code
_entity_poly.pdbx_strand_id
1 'polypeptide(L)'
;MEDKKPLSPHIQIYRWHISSLVSISHRITGIINIIAITFICVWSGWLILGEANYTLINFFLNSFFGKFFVLGIVWSFSFQVLSEIRHLIMDMGYGFELQTTRITGLLVIFGSFLLTVAIYLIGRNFF
;
A
#
# COMPACT_ATOMS: atom_id res chain seq x y z
N MET A 1 -48.77 -7.28 2.05
CA MET A 1 -47.76 -6.25 2.36
C MET A 1 -46.39 -6.79 2.02
N GLU A 2 -45.81 -6.30 0.98
CA GLU A 2 -44.39 -6.61 0.71
C GLU A 2 -43.54 -6.04 1.84
N ASP A 3 -42.79 -6.93 2.45
CA ASP A 3 -41.91 -6.58 3.56
C ASP A 3 -40.71 -5.75 3.01
N LYS A 4 -40.82 -4.44 3.10
CA LYS A 4 -39.81 -3.49 2.61
C LYS A 4 -38.56 -3.44 3.48
N LYS A 5 -38.17 -4.53 4.10
CA LYS A 5 -36.92 -4.59 4.87
C LYS A 5 -35.71 -4.55 3.92
N PRO A 6 -34.71 -3.75 4.22
CA PRO A 6 -33.52 -3.75 3.40
C PRO A 6 -32.81 -5.11 3.44
N LEU A 7 -32.40 -5.59 2.26
CA LEU A 7 -31.63 -6.83 2.15
C LEU A 7 -30.29 -6.70 2.87
N SER A 8 -29.94 -7.74 3.61
CA SER A 8 -28.60 -7.86 4.20
C SER A 8 -27.52 -7.89 3.10
N PRO A 9 -26.36 -7.22 3.28
CA PRO A 9 -25.29 -7.18 2.28
C PRO A 9 -24.53 -8.50 2.20
N HIS A 10 -25.12 -9.51 1.55
CA HIS A 10 -24.44 -10.75 1.20
C HIS A 10 -23.45 -10.55 0.06
N ILE A 11 -22.45 -11.43 -0.07
CA ILE A 11 -21.41 -11.37 -1.12
C ILE A 11 -22.01 -11.20 -2.53
N GLN A 12 -23.16 -11.83 -2.80
CA GLN A 12 -23.82 -11.79 -4.11
C GLN A 12 -24.43 -10.44 -4.47
N ILE A 13 -24.79 -9.61 -3.48
CA ILE A 13 -25.46 -8.32 -3.66
C ILE A 13 -24.62 -7.14 -3.16
N TYR A 14 -23.46 -7.41 -2.56
CA TYR A 14 -22.57 -6.39 -2.03
C TYR A 14 -21.86 -5.66 -3.18
N ARG A 15 -22.07 -4.36 -3.25
CA ARG A 15 -21.32 -3.49 -4.17
C ARG A 15 -20.14 -2.87 -3.44
N TRP A 16 -18.95 -3.05 -4.00
CA TRP A 16 -17.74 -2.49 -3.43
C TRP A 16 -17.77 -0.96 -3.48
N HIS A 17 -17.75 -0.33 -2.32
CA HIS A 17 -17.49 1.08 -2.20
C HIS A 17 -15.98 1.34 -2.19
N ILE A 18 -15.58 2.50 -2.70
CA ILE A 18 -14.16 2.91 -2.71
C ILE A 18 -13.61 2.96 -1.28
N SER A 19 -14.39 3.41 -0.31
CA SER A 19 -13.99 3.39 1.10
C SER A 19 -13.68 2.00 1.63
N SER A 20 -14.47 1.00 1.27
CA SER A 20 -14.22 -0.41 1.63
C SER A 20 -12.97 -0.94 0.96
N LEU A 21 -12.76 -0.63 -0.30
CA LEU A 21 -11.57 -1.02 -1.05
C LEU A 21 -10.31 -0.42 -0.43
N VAL A 22 -10.32 0.87 -0.10
CA VAL A 22 -9.21 1.55 0.58
C VAL A 22 -8.94 0.93 1.95
N SER A 23 -9.98 0.62 2.71
CA SER A 23 -9.85 -0.01 4.04
C SER A 23 -9.19 -1.39 3.96
N ILE A 24 -9.62 -2.23 3.03
CA ILE A 24 -9.04 -3.57 2.82
C ILE A 24 -7.61 -3.44 2.32
N SER A 25 -7.36 -2.58 1.36
CA SER A 25 -6.02 -2.34 0.83
C SER A 25 -5.07 -1.82 1.92
N HIS A 26 -5.54 -0.96 2.80
CA HIS A 26 -4.76 -0.48 3.94
C HIS A 26 -4.34 -1.62 4.88
N ARG A 27 -5.22 -2.56 5.16
CA ARG A 27 -4.91 -3.74 5.99
C ARG A 27 -3.90 -4.66 5.30
N ILE A 28 -4.09 -4.94 4.03
CA ILE A 28 -3.19 -5.79 3.23
C ILE A 28 -1.80 -5.14 3.14
N THR A 29 -1.73 -3.88 2.79
CA THR A 29 -0.46 -3.15 2.70
C THR A 29 0.23 -3.02 4.06
N GLY A 30 -0.52 -2.93 5.16
CA GLY A 30 0.02 -2.96 6.51
C GLY A 30 0.77 -4.26 6.82
N ILE A 31 0.21 -5.40 6.44
CA ILE A 31 0.85 -6.71 6.59
C ILE A 31 2.11 -6.78 5.72
N ILE A 32 2.03 -6.34 4.47
CA ILE A 32 3.17 -6.30 3.56
C ILE A 32 4.30 -5.44 4.14
N ASN A 33 3.98 -4.29 4.73
CA ASN A 33 4.97 -3.41 5.33
C ASN A 33 5.66 -4.02 6.54
N ILE A 34 4.96 -4.77 7.38
CA ILE A 34 5.57 -5.51 8.50
C ILE A 34 6.58 -6.53 7.97
N ILE A 35 6.21 -7.29 6.96
CA ILE A 35 7.09 -8.26 6.31
C ILE A 35 8.30 -7.55 5.68
N ALA A 36 8.07 -6.43 5.02
CA ALA A 36 9.13 -5.62 4.39
C ALA A 36 10.13 -5.08 5.41
N ILE A 37 9.66 -4.53 6.52
CA ILE A 37 10.52 -4.03 7.60
C ILE A 37 11.34 -5.16 8.20
N THR A 38 10.73 -6.31 8.44
CA THR A 38 11.42 -7.50 8.93
C THR A 38 12.52 -7.93 7.95
N PHE A 39 12.20 -7.97 6.66
CA PHE A 39 13.19 -8.28 5.61
C PHE A 39 14.35 -7.29 5.60
N ILE A 40 14.07 -5.99 5.69
CA ILE A 40 15.12 -4.94 5.73
C ILE A 40 16.02 -5.11 6.96
N CYS A 41 15.45 -5.43 8.12
CA CYS A 41 16.23 -5.68 9.34
C CYS A 41 17.16 -6.89 9.19
N VAL A 42 16.64 -8.00 8.67
CA VAL A 42 17.44 -9.21 8.41
C VAL A 42 18.53 -8.93 7.36
N TRP A 43 18.19 -8.24 6.29
CA TRP A 43 19.14 -7.85 5.25
C TRP A 43 20.25 -6.97 5.81
N SER A 44 19.89 -5.96 6.60
CA SER A 44 20.89 -5.08 7.25
C SER A 44 21.84 -5.88 8.16
N GLY A 45 21.30 -6.84 8.91
CA GLY A 45 22.12 -7.76 9.71
C GLY A 45 23.08 -8.61 8.87
N TRP A 46 22.62 -9.09 7.71
CA TRP A 46 23.44 -9.87 6.79
C TRP A 46 24.56 -9.06 6.14
N LEU A 47 24.34 -7.79 5.88
CA LEU A 47 25.38 -6.91 5.36
C LEU A 47 26.58 -6.79 6.31
N ILE A 48 26.34 -6.86 7.61
CA ILE A 48 27.38 -6.80 8.63
C ILE A 48 28.25 -8.07 8.61
N LEU A 49 27.68 -9.21 8.17
CA LEU A 49 28.36 -10.50 8.17
C LEU A 49 29.34 -10.75 7.02
N GLY A 50 29.40 -9.87 6.03
CA GLY A 50 30.44 -9.90 5.00
C GLY A 50 29.95 -9.73 3.55
N GLU A 51 30.93 -9.58 2.65
CA GLU A 51 30.72 -9.26 1.22
C GLU A 51 29.98 -10.37 0.44
N ALA A 52 30.15 -11.62 0.80
CA ALA A 52 29.50 -12.75 0.11
C ALA A 52 27.98 -12.65 0.20
N ASN A 53 27.46 -12.24 1.35
CA ASN A 53 26.02 -12.08 1.57
C ASN A 53 25.47 -10.88 0.80
N TYR A 54 26.24 -9.80 0.71
CA TYR A 54 25.90 -8.64 -0.11
C TYR A 54 25.74 -9.00 -1.59
N THR A 55 26.67 -9.78 -2.13
CA THR A 55 26.64 -10.19 -3.53
C THR A 55 25.40 -11.01 -3.87
N LEU A 56 25.00 -11.92 -2.98
CA LEU A 56 23.81 -12.76 -3.16
C LEU A 56 22.53 -11.91 -3.18
N ILE A 57 22.40 -10.99 -2.24
CA ILE A 57 21.22 -10.11 -2.15
C ILE A 57 21.18 -9.16 -3.35
N ASN A 58 22.31 -8.60 -3.74
CA ASN A 58 22.40 -7.71 -4.90
C ASN A 58 22.00 -8.43 -6.20
N PHE A 59 22.40 -9.68 -6.35
CA PHE A 59 21.95 -10.52 -7.46
C PHE A 59 20.43 -10.69 -7.48
N PHE A 60 19.83 -10.99 -6.32
CA PHE A 60 18.37 -11.11 -6.19
C PHE A 60 17.66 -9.79 -6.52
N LEU A 61 18.11 -8.67 -5.96
CA LEU A 61 17.48 -7.36 -6.17
C LEU A 61 17.57 -6.87 -7.61
N ASN A 62 18.59 -7.27 -8.35
CA ASN A 62 18.76 -6.94 -9.77
C ASN A 62 17.97 -7.86 -10.69
N SER A 63 17.45 -8.99 -10.20
CA SER A 63 16.58 -9.86 -10.96
C SER A 63 15.20 -9.25 -11.20
N PHE A 64 14.46 -9.78 -12.19
CA PHE A 64 13.09 -9.33 -12.45
C PHE A 64 12.18 -9.46 -11.23
N PHE A 65 12.25 -10.57 -10.52
CA PHE A 65 11.46 -10.80 -9.29
C PHE A 65 11.85 -9.86 -8.17
N GLY A 66 13.13 -9.59 -8.01
CA GLY A 66 13.63 -8.63 -7.01
C GLY A 66 13.15 -7.22 -7.27
N LYS A 67 13.18 -6.76 -8.51
CA LYS A 67 12.65 -5.44 -8.90
C LYS A 67 11.14 -5.34 -8.67
N PHE A 68 10.40 -6.37 -9.03
CA PHE A 68 8.96 -6.44 -8.77
C PHE A 68 8.65 -6.41 -7.26
N PHE A 69 9.41 -7.14 -6.48
CA PHE A 69 9.30 -7.16 -5.01
C PHE A 69 9.55 -5.77 -4.40
N VAL A 70 10.59 -5.09 -4.83
CA VAL A 70 10.90 -3.72 -4.38
C VAL A 70 9.79 -2.75 -4.76
N LEU A 71 9.28 -2.82 -5.98
CA LEU A 71 8.15 -1.99 -6.42
C LEU A 71 6.89 -2.24 -5.57
N GLY A 72 6.61 -3.49 -5.24
CA GLY A 72 5.49 -3.84 -4.38
C GLY A 72 5.63 -3.26 -2.96
N ILE A 73 6.82 -3.30 -2.40
CA ILE A 73 7.11 -2.69 -1.09
C ILE A 73 6.95 -1.17 -1.14
N VAL A 74 7.51 -0.53 -2.15
CA VAL A 74 7.41 0.94 -2.32
C VAL A 74 5.96 1.37 -2.49
N TRP A 75 5.20 0.64 -3.30
CA TRP A 75 3.77 0.91 -3.45
C TRP A 75 3.00 0.71 -2.14
N SER A 76 3.26 -0.36 -1.43
CA SER A 76 2.64 -0.65 -0.14
C SER A 76 2.89 0.46 0.88
N PHE A 77 4.13 0.93 0.96
CA PHE A 77 4.51 2.04 1.83
C PHE A 77 3.84 3.36 1.40
N SER A 78 3.85 3.65 0.12
CA SER A 78 3.20 4.85 -0.45
C SER A 78 1.70 4.86 -0.18
N PHE A 79 1.03 3.74 -0.38
CA PHE A 79 -0.38 3.58 -0.08
C PHE A 79 -0.68 3.80 1.41
N GLN A 80 0.13 3.23 2.30
CA GLN A 80 0.00 3.43 3.75
C GLN A 80 0.10 4.90 4.13
N VAL A 81 1.11 5.61 3.65
CA VAL A 81 1.31 7.03 3.97
C VAL A 81 0.11 7.86 3.53
N LEU A 82 -0.35 7.68 2.28
CA LEU A 82 -1.49 8.44 1.76
C LEU A 82 -2.80 8.08 2.47
N SER A 83 -3.01 6.82 2.77
CA SER A 83 -4.17 6.36 3.53
C SER A 83 -4.18 6.89 4.97
N GLU A 84 -3.03 6.95 5.62
CA GLU A 84 -2.91 7.54 6.96
C GLU A 84 -3.20 9.03 6.96
N ILE A 85 -2.71 9.77 5.98
CA ILE A 85 -3.03 11.20 5.82
C ILE A 85 -4.54 11.39 5.66
N ARG A 86 -5.19 10.55 4.86
CA ARG A 86 -6.64 10.56 4.70
C ARG A 86 -7.35 10.30 6.03
N HIS A 87 -6.92 9.31 6.80
CA HIS A 87 -7.49 8.99 8.11
C HIS A 87 -7.33 10.15 9.10
N LEU A 88 -6.16 10.79 9.14
CA LEU A 88 -5.92 11.96 9.99
C LEU A 88 -6.87 13.11 9.65
N ILE A 89 -7.10 13.38 8.38
CA ILE A 89 -8.03 14.43 7.95
C ILE A 89 -9.46 14.10 8.38
N MET A 90 -9.87 12.85 8.26
CA MET A 90 -11.18 12.40 8.70
C MET A 90 -11.33 12.44 10.23
N ASP A 91 -10.30 12.10 10.97
CA ASP A 91 -10.27 12.17 12.44
C ASP A 91 -10.39 13.63 12.96
N MET A 92 -9.93 14.58 12.19
CA MET A 92 -10.12 16.00 12.47
C MET A 92 -11.54 16.51 12.16
N GLY A 93 -12.42 15.67 11.67
CA GLY A 93 -13.81 16.00 11.38
C GLY A 93 -14.07 16.52 9.97
N TYR A 94 -13.12 16.39 9.06
CA TYR A 94 -13.25 16.84 7.67
C TYR A 94 -13.41 15.65 6.73
N GLY A 95 -14.13 15.86 5.63
CA GLY A 95 -14.19 14.90 4.53
C GLY A 95 -15.14 13.72 4.72
N PHE A 96 -16.15 13.84 5.60
CA PHE A 96 -17.16 12.79 5.81
C PHE A 96 -18.27 12.74 4.77
N GLU A 97 -18.39 13.71 3.90
CA GLU A 97 -19.37 13.68 2.83
C GLU A 97 -19.09 12.51 1.91
N LEU A 98 -20.17 11.81 1.49
CA LEU A 98 -20.08 10.63 0.62
C LEU A 98 -19.25 10.89 -0.65
N GLN A 99 -19.48 12.02 -1.28
CA GLN A 99 -18.76 12.42 -2.49
C GLN A 99 -17.29 12.72 -2.21
N THR A 100 -16.99 13.43 -1.13
CA THR A 100 -15.62 13.73 -0.69
C THR A 100 -14.87 12.47 -0.29
N THR A 101 -15.51 11.57 0.43
CA THR A 101 -14.93 10.26 0.81
C THR A 101 -14.57 9.43 -0.42
N ARG A 102 -15.39 9.45 -1.44
CA ARG A 102 -15.15 8.77 -2.71
C ARG A 102 -13.95 9.36 -3.46
N ILE A 103 -13.91 10.69 -3.57
CA ILE A 103 -12.82 11.41 -4.24
C ILE A 103 -11.50 11.19 -3.52
N THR A 104 -11.46 11.34 -2.21
CA THR A 104 -10.24 11.12 -1.41
C THR A 104 -9.76 9.68 -1.48
N GLY A 105 -10.66 8.71 -1.50
CA GLY A 105 -10.34 7.30 -1.70
C GLY A 105 -9.67 7.04 -3.06
N LEU A 106 -10.21 7.62 -4.13
CA LEU A 106 -9.62 7.56 -5.46
C LEU A 106 -8.25 8.24 -5.51
N LEU A 107 -8.09 9.39 -4.87
CA LEU A 107 -6.82 10.11 -4.77
C LEU A 107 -5.76 9.26 -4.07
N VAL A 108 -6.12 8.54 -3.02
CA VAL A 108 -5.19 7.61 -2.33
C VAL A 108 -4.74 6.49 -3.27
N ILE A 109 -5.66 5.87 -3.99
CA ILE A 109 -5.36 4.76 -4.91
C ILE A 109 -4.44 5.23 -6.04
N PHE A 110 -4.85 6.25 -6.79
CA PHE A 110 -4.05 6.75 -7.91
C PHE A 110 -2.78 7.46 -7.47
N GLY A 111 -2.85 8.23 -6.38
CA GLY A 111 -1.69 8.90 -5.80
C GLY A 111 -0.61 7.95 -5.32
N SER A 112 -0.98 6.78 -4.80
CA SER A 112 -0.02 5.75 -4.39
C SER A 112 0.76 5.19 -5.58
N PHE A 113 0.11 4.96 -6.72
CA PHE A 113 0.79 4.53 -7.95
C PHE A 113 1.75 5.60 -8.48
N LEU A 114 1.30 6.86 -8.53
CA LEU A 114 2.13 7.98 -8.97
C LEU A 114 3.34 8.17 -8.04
N LEU A 115 3.14 8.10 -6.74
CA LEU A 115 4.21 8.23 -5.76
C LEU A 115 5.22 7.07 -5.86
N THR A 116 4.74 5.86 -6.11
CA THR A 116 5.59 4.69 -6.34
C THR A 116 6.49 4.87 -7.56
N VAL A 117 5.91 5.33 -8.67
CA VAL A 117 6.68 5.61 -9.90
C VAL A 117 7.70 6.72 -9.66
N ALA A 118 7.31 7.79 -8.98
CA ALA A 118 8.22 8.90 -8.65
C ALA A 118 9.39 8.44 -7.78
N ILE A 119 9.14 7.69 -6.73
CA ILE A 119 10.19 7.15 -5.83
C ILE A 119 11.12 6.20 -6.60
N TYR A 120 10.57 5.35 -7.44
CA TYR A 120 11.37 4.42 -8.25
C TYR A 120 12.28 5.15 -9.23
N LEU A 121 11.78 6.17 -9.93
CA LEU A 121 12.57 6.95 -10.88
C LEU A 121 13.67 7.76 -10.18
N ILE A 122 13.36 8.35 -9.03
CA ILE A 122 14.35 9.07 -8.21
C ILE A 122 15.43 8.09 -7.73
N GLY A 123 15.04 6.96 -7.17
CA GLY A 123 15.98 5.95 -6.70
C GLY A 123 16.87 5.40 -7.80
N ARG A 124 16.35 5.20 -9.00
CA ARG A 124 17.12 4.77 -10.16
C ARG A 124 18.21 5.78 -10.57
N ASN A 125 17.93 7.06 -10.43
CA ASN A 125 18.89 8.10 -10.79
C ASN A 125 20.05 8.21 -9.78
N PHE A 126 19.83 7.81 -8.52
CA PHE A 126 20.85 7.82 -7.48
C PHE A 126 21.66 6.52 -7.40
N PHE A 127 21.17 5.45 -7.95
CA PHE A 127 21.78 4.13 -7.99
C PHE A 127 21.89 3.60 -9.43
#